data_3ab5c38db4242976a050df916907e499
#
_entry.id   3ab5c38db4242976a050df916907e499
#
_cell.length_a   1.000
_cell.length_b   1.000
_cell.length_c   1.000
_cell.angle_alpha   90.00
_cell.angle_beta   90.00
_cell.angle_gamma   90.00
#
_symmetry.space_group_name_H-M   'P 1'
#
loop_
_entity.id
_entity.type
_entity.pdbx_description
1 polymer ?
#
loop_
_entity_poly.entity_id
_entity_poly.type
_entity_poly.pdbx_seq_one_letter_code
_entity_poly.pdbx_strand_id
1 'polypeptide(L)'
;MLQGILCALGAGILWGLVFVTPLWLSDYPAMLLSFGRYAAFGLIAVVIAWFSRSALKQLTANDWWVATQLSLVGNLIYYCGIAAAVQMSGAPLTSAIIGTLPVVIALTANFSARGTAQYVAIGRIAPALILILIGLFLVNFEELSIIKTSTSSASMYWRGIGFALLALVAWTWYPIRNSRWLKANPQTSSSAWATAQGLTTLPLALCGLLGFWAWLQSGQTSYPNFAFPLGPKPELFIGLMLLLGFAASWLGTLLWNRASQLLSASLAGQLIVFETLAALLYAYLLRGASPEISTIAGITLLILGVVLGVRAFQVTRHT
;
A
#
# COMPACT_ATOMS: atom_id res chain seq x y z
N MET A 1 4.50 16.57 -15.20
CA MET A 1 4.96 15.17 -15.11
C MET A 1 6.00 14.98 -14.00
N LEU A 2 7.13 15.72 -13.98
CA LEU A 2 8.17 15.60 -12.95
C LEU A 2 7.60 15.72 -11.52
N GLN A 3 6.79 16.74 -11.24
CA GLN A 3 6.15 16.92 -9.94
C GLN A 3 5.33 15.68 -9.51
N GLY A 4 4.61 15.05 -10.45
CA GLY A 4 3.85 13.84 -10.16
C GLY A 4 4.73 12.65 -9.80
N ILE A 5 5.87 12.49 -10.50
CA ILE A 5 6.87 11.44 -10.21
C ILE A 5 7.50 11.68 -8.83
N LEU A 6 7.89 12.93 -8.52
CA LEU A 6 8.45 13.27 -7.21
C LEU A 6 7.45 13.02 -6.07
N CYS A 7 6.15 13.31 -6.29
CA CYS A 7 5.11 12.99 -5.33
C CYS A 7 4.95 11.46 -5.15
N ALA A 8 4.99 10.68 -6.22
CA ALA A 8 4.91 9.23 -6.15
C ALA A 8 6.14 8.64 -5.42
N LEU A 9 7.35 9.15 -5.71
CA LEU A 9 8.58 8.79 -5.01
C LEU A 9 8.46 9.11 -3.50
N GLY A 10 8.02 10.32 -3.16
CA GLY A 10 7.83 10.72 -1.76
C GLY A 10 6.81 9.83 -1.05
N ALA A 11 5.68 9.49 -1.69
CA ALA A 11 4.72 8.55 -1.14
C ALA A 11 5.35 7.17 -0.91
N GLY A 12 6.10 6.64 -1.88
CA GLY A 12 6.80 5.35 -1.77
C GLY A 12 7.82 5.33 -0.63
N ILE A 13 8.62 6.39 -0.46
CA ILE A 13 9.56 6.54 0.66
C ILE A 13 8.82 6.45 2.00
N LEU A 14 7.70 7.14 2.14
CA LEU A 14 6.91 7.14 3.38
C LEU A 14 6.22 5.78 3.61
N TRP A 15 5.72 5.14 2.57
CA TRP A 15 5.07 3.82 2.67
C TRP A 15 6.07 2.71 3.01
N GLY A 16 7.32 2.81 2.54
CA GLY A 16 8.38 1.89 2.93
C GLY A 16 8.60 1.78 4.44
N LEU A 17 8.32 2.86 5.21
CA LEU A 17 8.40 2.84 6.69
C LEU A 17 7.46 1.82 7.34
N VAL A 18 6.37 1.46 6.67
CA VAL A 18 5.39 0.49 7.18
C VAL A 18 6.02 -0.90 7.38
N PHE A 19 6.97 -1.27 6.53
CA PHE A 19 7.65 -2.56 6.59
C PHE A 19 8.73 -2.64 7.68
N VAL A 20 9.14 -1.50 8.22
CA VAL A 20 10.12 -1.41 9.31
C VAL A 20 9.47 -1.64 10.68
N THR A 21 8.23 -1.22 10.85
CA THR A 21 7.53 -1.29 12.14
C THR A 21 7.48 -2.69 12.75
N PRO A 22 7.20 -3.78 11.99
CA PRO A 22 7.24 -5.13 12.53
C PRO A 22 8.61 -5.58 13.02
N LEU A 23 9.71 -4.97 12.57
CA LEU A 23 11.06 -5.28 13.05
C LEU A 23 11.27 -4.81 14.50
N TRP A 24 10.65 -3.70 14.88
CA TRP A 24 10.73 -3.13 16.24
C TRP A 24 9.63 -3.63 17.16
N LEU A 25 8.48 -4.00 16.60
CA LEU A 25 7.31 -4.49 17.32
C LEU A 25 6.98 -5.94 16.91
N SER A 26 8.01 -6.80 16.89
CA SER A 26 7.87 -8.21 16.52
C SER A 26 6.90 -8.99 17.43
N ASP A 27 6.74 -8.54 18.67
CA ASP A 27 5.86 -9.14 19.66
C ASP A 27 4.37 -8.71 19.48
N TYR A 28 4.09 -7.85 18.49
CA TYR A 28 2.73 -7.32 18.26
C TYR A 28 2.03 -8.04 17.11
N PRO A 29 0.74 -8.37 17.28
CA PRO A 29 -0.07 -8.89 16.18
C PRO A 29 -0.13 -7.91 15.01
N ALA A 30 0.06 -8.39 13.80
CA ALA A 30 0.06 -7.57 12.60
C ALA A 30 -1.27 -6.78 12.41
N MET A 31 -2.41 -7.37 12.79
CA MET A 31 -3.71 -6.69 12.76
C MET A 31 -3.73 -5.47 13.68
N LEU A 32 -3.16 -5.57 14.89
CA LEU A 32 -3.11 -4.45 15.83
C LEU A 32 -2.23 -3.31 15.31
N LEU A 33 -1.07 -3.64 14.73
CA LEU A 33 -0.19 -2.64 14.10
C LEU A 33 -0.92 -1.86 13.00
N SER A 34 -1.75 -2.54 12.22
CA SER A 34 -2.50 -1.90 11.16
C SER A 34 -3.64 -1.04 11.65
N PHE A 35 -4.52 -1.62 12.48
CA PHE A 35 -5.65 -0.85 13.00
C PHE A 35 -5.18 0.30 13.88
N GLY A 36 -4.09 0.13 14.64
CA GLY A 36 -3.45 1.20 15.40
C GLY A 36 -2.97 2.34 14.49
N ARG A 37 -2.27 2.02 13.39
CA ARG A 37 -1.85 2.99 12.39
C ARG A 37 -3.03 3.72 11.76
N TYR A 38 -4.08 3.00 11.38
CA TYR A 38 -5.27 3.60 10.77
C TYR A 38 -6.10 4.40 11.75
N ALA A 39 -6.17 4.02 13.03
CA ALA A 39 -6.76 4.84 14.06
C ALA A 39 -5.96 6.14 14.25
N ALA A 40 -4.64 6.07 14.32
CA ALA A 40 -3.77 7.25 14.37
C ALA A 40 -3.96 8.16 13.13
N PHE A 41 -4.01 7.58 11.92
CA PHE A 41 -4.33 8.31 10.69
C PHE A 41 -5.65 9.08 10.80
N GLY A 42 -6.70 8.41 11.28
CA GLY A 42 -8.00 9.03 11.45
C GLY A 42 -8.01 10.13 12.50
N LEU A 43 -7.34 9.92 13.65
CA LEU A 43 -7.22 10.95 14.70
C LEU A 43 -6.46 12.18 14.20
N ILE A 44 -5.37 11.98 13.47
CA ILE A 44 -4.62 13.07 12.83
C ILE A 44 -5.50 13.80 11.81
N ALA A 45 -6.29 13.05 11.02
CA ALA A 45 -7.22 13.63 10.06
C ALA A 45 -8.31 14.48 10.77
N VAL A 46 -8.78 14.10 11.98
CA VAL A 46 -9.70 14.94 12.77
C VAL A 46 -9.06 16.27 13.14
N VAL A 47 -7.80 16.27 13.57
CA VAL A 47 -7.07 17.50 13.89
C VAL A 47 -6.89 18.37 12.65
N ILE A 48 -6.48 17.79 11.52
CA ILE A 48 -6.28 18.51 10.26
C ILE A 48 -7.61 19.03 9.68
N ALA A 49 -8.70 18.27 9.87
CA ALA A 49 -10.03 18.67 9.42
C ALA A 49 -10.50 19.99 10.08
N TRP A 50 -10.09 20.23 11.32
CA TRP A 50 -10.39 21.48 12.01
C TRP A 50 -9.86 22.71 11.24
N PHE A 51 -8.65 22.59 10.66
CA PHE A 51 -8.04 23.65 9.85
C PHE A 51 -8.48 23.65 8.40
N SER A 52 -8.97 22.51 7.89
CA SER A 52 -9.39 22.33 6.48
C SER A 52 -10.91 22.26 6.29
N ARG A 53 -11.68 22.64 7.29
CA ARG A 53 -13.15 22.50 7.31
C ARG A 53 -13.87 23.16 6.14
N SER A 54 -13.35 24.30 5.63
CA SER A 54 -13.94 24.98 4.47
C SER A 54 -13.87 24.13 3.20
N ALA A 55 -12.73 23.46 2.97
CA ALA A 55 -12.56 22.56 1.82
C ALA A 55 -13.38 21.28 1.98
N LEU A 56 -13.46 20.72 3.19
CA LEU A 56 -14.24 19.51 3.47
C LEU A 56 -15.76 19.74 3.34
N LYS A 57 -16.26 20.93 3.65
CA LYS A 57 -17.68 21.30 3.45
C LYS A 57 -18.11 21.34 1.98
N GLN A 58 -17.15 21.42 1.05
CA GLN A 58 -17.45 21.39 -0.39
C GLN A 58 -17.67 19.95 -0.92
N LEU A 59 -17.28 18.93 -0.13
CA LEU A 59 -17.50 17.55 -0.50
C LEU A 59 -18.97 17.17 -0.34
N THR A 60 -19.51 16.55 -1.36
CA THR A 60 -20.88 16.03 -1.39
C THR A 60 -20.99 14.71 -0.62
N ALA A 61 -22.23 14.28 -0.33
CA ALA A 61 -22.47 12.96 0.27
C ALA A 61 -21.89 11.82 -0.59
N ASN A 62 -21.94 11.97 -1.92
CA ASN A 62 -21.33 10.99 -2.83
C ASN A 62 -19.80 10.94 -2.70
N ASP A 63 -19.14 12.08 -2.47
CA ASP A 63 -17.69 12.13 -2.28
C ASP A 63 -17.28 11.44 -0.98
N TRP A 64 -18.04 11.67 0.08
CA TRP A 64 -17.84 10.95 1.35
C TRP A 64 -18.06 9.44 1.21
N TRP A 65 -19.06 9.02 0.41
CA TRP A 65 -19.26 7.62 0.10
C TRP A 65 -18.08 7.01 -0.66
N VAL A 66 -17.54 7.75 -1.65
CA VAL A 66 -16.32 7.31 -2.36
C VAL A 66 -15.12 7.23 -1.43
N ALA A 67 -14.92 8.22 -0.54
CA ALA A 67 -13.86 8.17 0.46
C ALA A 67 -14.00 6.95 1.37
N THR A 68 -15.23 6.62 1.81
CA THR A 68 -15.52 5.43 2.62
C THR A 68 -15.22 4.13 1.86
N GLN A 69 -15.61 4.03 0.59
CA GLN A 69 -15.27 2.87 -0.24
C GLN A 69 -13.75 2.69 -0.38
N LEU A 70 -13.02 3.80 -0.64
CA LEU A 70 -11.56 3.76 -0.75
C LEU A 70 -10.91 3.32 0.56
N SER A 71 -11.39 3.81 1.70
CA SER A 71 -10.90 3.43 3.03
C SER A 71 -11.22 1.98 3.36
N LEU A 72 -12.42 1.52 3.07
CA LEU A 72 -12.83 0.13 3.33
C LEU A 72 -12.02 -0.85 2.47
N VAL A 73 -11.95 -0.61 1.16
CA VAL A 73 -11.31 -1.54 0.22
C VAL A 73 -9.79 -1.41 0.28
N GLY A 74 -9.26 -0.18 0.20
CA GLY A 74 -7.81 0.07 0.14
C GLY A 74 -7.09 -0.09 1.48
N ASN A 75 -7.78 0.09 2.60
CA ASN A 75 -7.18 -0.04 3.92
C ASN A 75 -7.59 -1.36 4.61
N LEU A 76 -8.89 -1.56 4.90
CA LEU A 76 -9.32 -2.69 5.72
C LEU A 76 -9.29 -4.02 4.97
N ILE A 77 -10.02 -4.13 3.84
CA ILE A 77 -10.12 -5.40 3.10
C ILE A 77 -8.73 -5.84 2.63
N TYR A 78 -7.96 -4.90 2.07
CA TYR A 78 -6.58 -5.15 1.67
C TYR A 78 -5.74 -5.73 2.81
N TYR A 79 -5.76 -5.06 3.95
CA TYR A 79 -4.91 -5.46 5.06
C TYR A 79 -5.38 -6.74 5.75
N CYS A 80 -6.67 -6.90 5.97
CA CYS A 80 -7.22 -8.16 6.48
C CYS A 80 -6.90 -9.34 5.55
N GLY A 81 -6.98 -9.09 4.23
CA GLY A 81 -6.58 -10.06 3.23
C GLY A 81 -5.10 -10.47 3.35
N ILE A 82 -4.18 -9.50 3.48
CA ILE A 82 -2.75 -9.78 3.70
C ILE A 82 -2.53 -10.56 5.00
N ALA A 83 -3.12 -10.11 6.11
CA ALA A 83 -2.93 -10.75 7.40
C ALA A 83 -3.41 -12.21 7.39
N ALA A 84 -4.59 -12.48 6.80
CA ALA A 84 -5.11 -13.83 6.63
C ALA A 84 -4.22 -14.68 5.69
N ALA A 85 -3.76 -14.10 4.58
CA ALA A 85 -2.87 -14.79 3.65
C ALA A 85 -1.56 -15.21 4.32
N VAL A 86 -0.92 -14.29 5.06
CA VAL A 86 0.35 -14.58 5.78
C VAL A 86 0.16 -15.69 6.81
N GLN A 87 -0.95 -15.68 7.56
CA GLN A 87 -1.23 -16.72 8.56
C GLN A 87 -1.48 -18.10 7.94
N MET A 88 -2.10 -18.14 6.75
CA MET A 88 -2.53 -19.40 6.11
C MET A 88 -1.51 -19.96 5.12
N SER A 89 -0.82 -19.12 4.37
CA SER A 89 0.11 -19.54 3.30
C SER A 89 1.56 -19.06 3.50
N GLY A 90 1.81 -18.30 4.55
CA GLY A 90 3.13 -17.75 4.87
C GLY A 90 3.45 -16.42 4.21
N ALA A 91 4.38 -15.70 4.83
CA ALA A 91 4.82 -14.40 4.35
C ALA A 91 5.47 -14.44 2.95
N PRO A 92 6.34 -15.43 2.60
CA PRO A 92 7.01 -15.45 1.30
C PRO A 92 6.05 -15.48 0.12
N LEU A 93 5.04 -16.36 0.17
CA LEU A 93 4.06 -16.46 -0.92
C LEU A 93 3.18 -15.21 -1.01
N THR A 94 2.75 -14.70 0.15
CA THR A 94 1.95 -13.46 0.21
C THR A 94 2.72 -12.28 -0.38
N SER A 95 3.99 -12.10 -0.01
CA SER A 95 4.88 -11.07 -0.55
C SER A 95 5.06 -11.20 -2.06
N ALA A 96 5.21 -12.43 -2.57
CA ALA A 96 5.35 -12.66 -4.01
C ALA A 96 4.10 -12.23 -4.79
N ILE A 97 2.90 -12.56 -4.29
CA ILE A 97 1.64 -12.18 -4.94
C ILE A 97 1.45 -10.65 -4.87
N ILE A 98 1.59 -10.05 -3.70
CA ILE A 98 1.42 -8.61 -3.50
C ILE A 98 2.51 -7.82 -4.23
N GLY A 99 3.72 -8.34 -4.32
CA GLY A 99 4.81 -7.75 -5.10
C GLY A 99 4.48 -7.53 -6.58
N THR A 100 3.50 -8.26 -7.14
CA THR A 100 3.06 -8.04 -8.52
C THR A 100 2.19 -6.78 -8.73
N LEU A 101 1.76 -6.11 -7.64
CA LEU A 101 0.89 -4.91 -7.69
C LEU A 101 1.30 -3.85 -8.71
N PRO A 102 2.58 -3.43 -8.82
CA PRO A 102 2.96 -2.41 -9.79
C PRO A 102 2.63 -2.79 -11.23
N VAL A 103 2.81 -4.06 -11.57
CA VAL A 103 2.51 -4.58 -12.91
C VAL A 103 1.01 -4.73 -13.14
N VAL A 104 0.29 -5.32 -12.17
CA VAL A 104 -1.15 -5.56 -12.27
C VAL A 104 -1.93 -4.24 -12.34
N ILE A 105 -1.58 -3.24 -11.51
CA ILE A 105 -2.21 -1.91 -11.54
C ILE A 105 -1.92 -1.22 -12.87
N ALA A 106 -0.67 -1.25 -13.33
CA ALA A 106 -0.28 -0.61 -14.57
C ALA A 106 -1.04 -1.19 -15.76
N LEU A 107 -1.13 -2.51 -15.87
CA LEU A 107 -1.88 -3.17 -16.93
C LEU A 107 -3.39 -2.88 -16.84
N THR A 108 -3.99 -3.09 -15.68
CA THR A 108 -5.43 -2.87 -15.47
C THR A 108 -5.85 -1.44 -15.74
N ALA A 109 -5.07 -0.46 -15.25
CA ALA A 109 -5.30 0.96 -15.50
C ALA A 109 -5.14 1.30 -16.99
N ASN A 110 -4.11 0.74 -17.66
CA ASN A 110 -3.89 0.98 -19.08
C ASN A 110 -5.02 0.39 -19.94
N PHE A 111 -5.46 -0.84 -19.65
CA PHE A 111 -6.60 -1.43 -20.32
C PHE A 111 -7.89 -0.65 -20.10
N SER A 112 -8.11 -0.14 -18.90
CA SER A 112 -9.25 0.72 -18.57
C SER A 112 -9.22 2.08 -19.27
N ALA A 113 -8.07 2.50 -19.75
CA ALA A 113 -7.85 3.75 -20.49
C ALA A 113 -7.97 3.59 -22.03
N ARG A 114 -8.31 2.40 -22.53
CA ARG A 114 -8.47 2.18 -23.98
C ARG A 114 -9.49 3.17 -24.56
N GLY A 115 -9.15 3.72 -25.71
CA GLY A 115 -9.98 4.74 -26.37
C GLY A 115 -9.82 6.17 -25.82
N THR A 116 -8.91 6.38 -24.88
CA THR A 116 -8.57 7.70 -24.34
C THR A 116 -7.12 8.06 -24.65
N ALA A 117 -6.78 9.36 -24.54
CA ALA A 117 -5.41 9.86 -24.68
C ALA A 117 -4.44 9.34 -23.58
N GLN A 118 -4.93 8.63 -22.57
CA GLN A 118 -4.09 8.05 -21.52
C GLN A 118 -3.64 6.62 -21.83
N TYR A 119 -4.19 5.98 -22.87
CA TYR A 119 -3.79 4.64 -23.29
C TYR A 119 -2.43 4.68 -23.95
N VAL A 120 -1.56 3.75 -23.57
CA VAL A 120 -0.27 3.51 -24.20
C VAL A 120 -0.26 2.11 -24.78
N ALA A 121 0.20 1.96 -26.04
CA ALA A 121 0.29 0.65 -26.67
C ALA A 121 1.11 -0.33 -25.82
N ILE A 122 0.58 -1.55 -25.62
CA ILE A 122 1.20 -2.56 -24.75
C ILE A 122 2.67 -2.81 -25.11
N GLY A 123 3.01 -2.88 -26.41
CA GLY A 123 4.39 -3.07 -26.85
C GLY A 123 5.37 -2.00 -26.35
N ARG A 124 4.89 -0.79 -26.02
CA ARG A 124 5.73 0.28 -25.47
C ARG A 124 5.97 0.15 -23.97
N ILE A 125 4.99 -0.34 -23.22
CA ILE A 125 5.11 -0.49 -21.75
C ILE A 125 5.58 -1.88 -21.33
N ALA A 126 5.43 -2.91 -22.18
CA ALA A 126 5.79 -4.28 -21.86
C ALA A 126 7.26 -4.45 -21.42
N PRO A 127 8.27 -3.86 -22.09
CA PRO A 127 9.67 -3.98 -21.65
C PRO A 127 9.88 -3.46 -20.22
N ALA A 128 9.24 -2.33 -19.87
CA ALA A 128 9.29 -1.77 -18.52
C ALA A 128 8.67 -2.73 -17.49
N LEU A 129 7.48 -3.25 -17.79
CA LEU A 129 6.77 -4.17 -16.90
C LEU A 129 7.48 -5.50 -16.71
N ILE A 130 8.11 -6.03 -17.77
CA ILE A 130 8.93 -7.26 -17.70
C ILE A 130 10.13 -7.04 -16.78
N LEU A 131 10.86 -5.93 -16.92
CA LEU A 131 11.98 -5.61 -16.04
C LEU A 131 11.53 -5.46 -14.58
N ILE A 132 10.41 -4.78 -14.33
CA ILE A 132 9.84 -4.65 -12.98
C ILE A 132 9.50 -6.05 -12.44
N LEU A 133 8.85 -6.91 -13.22
CA LEU A 133 8.46 -8.25 -12.78
C LEU A 133 9.68 -9.12 -12.44
N ILE A 134 10.71 -9.11 -13.30
CA ILE A 134 11.96 -9.85 -13.04
C ILE A 134 12.67 -9.26 -11.82
N GLY A 135 12.73 -7.94 -11.71
CA GLY A 135 13.32 -7.27 -10.54
C GLY A 135 12.63 -7.64 -9.24
N LEU A 136 11.28 -7.64 -9.21
CA LEU A 136 10.49 -8.08 -8.06
C LEU A 136 10.73 -9.56 -7.71
N PHE A 137 10.85 -10.41 -8.71
CA PHE A 137 11.20 -11.81 -8.49
C PHE A 137 12.57 -11.97 -7.84
N LEU A 138 13.59 -11.25 -8.33
CA LEU A 138 14.94 -11.34 -7.79
C LEU A 138 15.07 -10.80 -6.37
N VAL A 139 14.40 -9.69 -6.03
CA VAL A 139 14.46 -9.14 -4.66
C VAL A 139 13.71 -10.02 -3.64
N ASN A 140 12.76 -10.86 -4.08
CA ASN A 140 12.04 -11.79 -3.23
C ASN A 140 12.55 -13.24 -3.36
N PHE A 141 13.64 -13.46 -4.09
CA PHE A 141 14.10 -14.82 -4.44
C PHE A 141 14.42 -15.67 -3.21
N GLU A 142 15.07 -15.10 -2.21
CA GLU A 142 15.39 -15.78 -0.96
C GLU A 142 14.13 -16.18 -0.19
N GLU A 143 13.18 -15.26 -0.05
CA GLU A 143 11.92 -15.57 0.63
C GLU A 143 11.15 -16.67 -0.09
N LEU A 144 11.18 -16.68 -1.44
CA LEU A 144 10.55 -17.72 -2.24
C LEU A 144 11.22 -19.09 -2.08
N SER A 145 12.53 -19.14 -1.83
CA SER A 145 13.26 -20.41 -1.61
C SER A 145 12.82 -21.13 -0.33
N ILE A 146 12.29 -20.41 0.65
CA ILE A 146 11.84 -20.94 1.95
C ILE A 146 10.45 -21.60 1.88
N ILE A 147 9.68 -21.40 0.78
CA ILE A 147 8.32 -21.96 0.63
C ILE A 147 8.25 -23.50 0.75
N LYS A 148 9.36 -24.20 0.56
CA LYS A 148 9.43 -25.68 0.55
C LYS A 148 9.15 -26.36 1.90
N THR A 149 8.99 -25.63 3.00
CA THR A 149 8.96 -26.20 4.36
C THR A 149 7.66 -25.98 5.15
N SER A 150 6.60 -25.41 4.57
CA SER A 150 5.37 -25.18 5.34
C SER A 150 4.51 -26.45 5.42
N THR A 151 4.30 -26.93 6.65
CA THR A 151 3.48 -28.09 7.05
C THR A 151 1.97 -27.80 7.10
N SER A 152 1.51 -26.71 6.51
CA SER A 152 0.08 -26.33 6.48
C SER A 152 -0.74 -27.33 5.67
N SER A 153 -1.98 -27.62 6.10
CA SER A 153 -2.88 -28.45 5.30
C SER A 153 -3.10 -27.80 3.92
N ALA A 154 -3.22 -28.61 2.88
CA ALA A 154 -3.41 -28.12 1.50
C ALA A 154 -4.59 -27.13 1.40
N SER A 155 -5.70 -27.41 2.11
CA SER A 155 -6.87 -26.51 2.12
C SER A 155 -6.58 -25.14 2.74
N MET A 156 -5.79 -25.08 3.80
CA MET A 156 -5.38 -23.83 4.46
C MET A 156 -4.48 -23.01 3.55
N TYR A 157 -3.54 -23.66 2.89
CA TYR A 157 -2.64 -23.04 1.92
C TYR A 157 -3.41 -22.37 0.75
N TRP A 158 -4.37 -23.08 0.13
CA TRP A 158 -5.17 -22.52 -0.95
C TRP A 158 -6.09 -21.38 -0.51
N ARG A 159 -6.62 -21.42 0.72
CA ARG A 159 -7.36 -20.29 1.30
C ARG A 159 -6.46 -19.07 1.46
N GLY A 160 -5.21 -19.25 1.91
CA GLY A 160 -4.23 -18.16 2.01
C GLY A 160 -3.95 -17.50 0.65
N ILE A 161 -3.78 -18.30 -0.42
CA ILE A 161 -3.68 -17.74 -1.79
C ILE A 161 -4.92 -16.94 -2.15
N GLY A 162 -6.12 -17.44 -1.85
CA GLY A 162 -7.38 -16.71 -2.10
C GLY A 162 -7.41 -15.34 -1.42
N PHE A 163 -6.97 -15.26 -0.16
CA PHE A 163 -6.87 -13.98 0.57
C PHE A 163 -5.80 -13.05 0.01
N ALA A 164 -4.64 -13.56 -0.44
CA ALA A 164 -3.63 -12.76 -1.11
C ALA A 164 -4.14 -12.18 -2.43
N LEU A 165 -4.86 -12.97 -3.23
CA LEU A 165 -5.49 -12.49 -4.47
C LEU A 165 -6.60 -11.48 -4.19
N LEU A 166 -7.40 -11.65 -3.13
CA LEU A 166 -8.38 -10.65 -2.71
C LEU A 166 -7.70 -9.32 -2.37
N ALA A 167 -6.60 -9.36 -1.63
CA ALA A 167 -5.82 -8.18 -1.30
C ALA A 167 -5.23 -7.53 -2.57
N LEU A 168 -4.68 -8.31 -3.49
CA LEU A 168 -4.18 -7.83 -4.78
C LEU A 168 -5.27 -7.09 -5.58
N VAL A 169 -6.47 -7.67 -5.67
CA VAL A 169 -7.62 -7.04 -6.34
C VAL A 169 -8.06 -5.76 -5.65
N ALA A 170 -8.17 -5.78 -4.33
CA ALA A 170 -8.57 -4.61 -3.52
C ALA A 170 -7.59 -3.44 -3.74
N TRP A 171 -6.28 -3.71 -3.69
CA TRP A 171 -5.26 -2.68 -3.89
C TRP A 171 -4.99 -2.33 -5.36
N THR A 172 -5.43 -3.14 -6.31
CA THR A 172 -5.49 -2.77 -7.72
C THR A 172 -6.66 -1.81 -7.99
N TRP A 173 -7.80 -2.07 -7.39
CA TRP A 173 -9.00 -1.22 -7.55
C TRP A 173 -8.82 0.17 -6.92
N TYR A 174 -8.20 0.25 -5.73
CA TYR A 174 -8.04 1.50 -4.98
C TYR A 174 -7.39 2.64 -5.78
N PRO A 175 -6.17 2.52 -6.32
CA PRO A 175 -5.51 3.62 -7.02
C PRO A 175 -6.21 4.00 -8.32
N ILE A 176 -6.84 3.04 -9.01
CA ILE A 176 -7.59 3.31 -10.24
C ILE A 176 -8.86 4.12 -9.92
N ARG A 177 -9.61 3.71 -8.90
CA ARG A 177 -10.83 4.39 -8.46
C ARG A 177 -10.52 5.79 -7.91
N ASN A 178 -9.48 5.89 -7.09
CA ASN A 178 -8.99 7.15 -6.52
C ASN A 178 -8.55 8.14 -7.62
N SER A 179 -7.75 7.68 -8.57
CA SER A 179 -7.29 8.51 -9.69
C SER A 179 -8.46 9.02 -10.57
N ARG A 180 -9.46 8.18 -10.83
CA ARG A 180 -10.65 8.57 -11.58
C ARG A 180 -11.43 9.68 -10.85
N TRP A 181 -11.65 9.52 -9.54
CA TRP A 181 -12.35 10.52 -8.74
C TRP A 181 -11.58 11.84 -8.70
N LEU A 182 -10.27 11.81 -8.44
CA LEU A 182 -9.42 13.01 -8.39
C LEU A 182 -9.39 13.78 -9.72
N LYS A 183 -9.40 13.07 -10.85
CA LYS A 183 -9.43 13.69 -12.18
C LYS A 183 -10.81 14.28 -12.52
N ALA A 184 -11.88 13.70 -12.02
CA ALA A 184 -13.22 14.25 -12.15
C ALA A 184 -13.46 15.46 -11.22
N ASN A 185 -12.64 15.62 -10.16
CA ASN A 185 -12.76 16.69 -9.16
C ASN A 185 -11.44 17.49 -9.03
N PRO A 186 -10.96 18.16 -10.09
CA PRO A 186 -9.64 18.80 -10.12
C PRO A 186 -9.51 19.98 -9.14
N GLN A 187 -10.63 20.57 -8.70
CA GLN A 187 -10.71 21.64 -7.73
C GLN A 187 -10.45 21.16 -6.28
N THR A 188 -10.62 19.84 -6.02
CA THR A 188 -10.38 19.31 -4.68
C THR A 188 -8.89 19.17 -4.42
N SER A 189 -8.41 19.78 -3.34
CA SER A 189 -7.00 19.66 -2.96
C SER A 189 -6.66 18.25 -2.52
N SER A 190 -5.42 17.80 -2.83
CA SER A 190 -4.91 16.48 -2.43
C SER A 190 -4.94 16.30 -0.91
N SER A 191 -4.72 17.41 -0.15
CA SER A 191 -4.77 17.42 1.31
C SER A 191 -6.20 17.21 1.84
N ALA A 192 -7.19 17.93 1.31
CA ALA A 192 -8.59 17.76 1.71
C ALA A 192 -9.07 16.33 1.44
N TRP A 193 -8.69 15.76 0.28
CA TRP A 193 -9.05 14.39 -0.06
C TRP A 193 -8.36 13.34 0.81
N ALA A 194 -7.08 13.54 1.16
CA ALA A 194 -6.38 12.67 2.11
C ALA A 194 -7.01 12.75 3.51
N THR A 195 -7.43 13.96 3.93
CA THR A 195 -8.12 14.16 5.21
C THR A 195 -9.50 13.48 5.21
N ALA A 196 -10.27 13.58 4.13
CA ALA A 196 -11.56 12.89 4.01
C ALA A 196 -11.39 11.36 4.09
N GLN A 197 -10.39 10.79 3.42
CA GLN A 197 -10.06 9.37 3.54
C GLN A 197 -9.65 8.99 4.97
N GLY A 198 -8.87 9.83 5.67
CA GLY A 198 -8.51 9.60 7.07
C GLY A 198 -9.74 9.60 8.00
N LEU A 199 -10.63 10.57 7.83
CA LEU A 199 -11.86 10.67 8.62
C LEU A 199 -12.76 9.44 8.43
N THR A 200 -12.90 8.94 7.21
CA THR A 200 -13.69 7.73 6.94
C THR A 200 -12.98 6.45 7.37
N THR A 201 -11.64 6.47 7.45
CA THR A 201 -10.86 5.33 7.95
C THR A 201 -11.00 5.16 9.47
N LEU A 202 -11.20 6.23 10.24
CA LEU A 202 -11.25 6.17 11.70
C LEU A 202 -12.32 5.20 12.24
N PRO A 203 -13.61 5.33 11.89
CA PRO A 203 -14.64 4.42 12.39
C PRO A 203 -14.37 2.97 11.97
N LEU A 204 -13.84 2.76 10.75
CA LEU A 204 -13.48 1.44 10.26
C LEU A 204 -12.33 0.83 11.07
N ALA A 205 -11.30 1.61 11.39
CA ALA A 205 -10.18 1.17 12.21
C ALA A 205 -10.61 0.85 13.65
N LEU A 206 -11.49 1.67 14.22
CA LEU A 206 -12.07 1.40 15.55
C LEU A 206 -12.89 0.11 15.55
N CYS A 207 -13.71 -0.14 14.55
CA CYS A 207 -14.40 -1.42 14.38
C CYS A 207 -13.42 -2.58 14.27
N GLY A 208 -12.30 -2.40 13.52
CA GLY A 208 -11.23 -3.39 13.43
C GLY A 208 -10.57 -3.69 14.78
N LEU A 209 -10.28 -2.66 15.58
CA LEU A 209 -9.73 -2.81 16.94
C LEU A 209 -10.72 -3.54 17.87
N LEU A 210 -12.00 -3.20 17.80
CA LEU A 210 -13.05 -3.90 18.58
C LEU A 210 -13.17 -5.37 18.16
N GLY A 211 -13.16 -5.65 16.85
CA GLY A 211 -13.17 -7.02 16.34
C GLY A 211 -11.93 -7.81 16.77
N PHE A 212 -10.75 -7.18 16.74
CA PHE A 212 -9.52 -7.78 17.23
C PHE A 212 -9.57 -8.06 18.72
N TRP A 213 -10.07 -7.13 19.52
CA TRP A 213 -10.28 -7.33 20.95
C TRP A 213 -11.25 -8.51 21.23
N ALA A 214 -12.39 -8.56 20.54
CA ALA A 214 -13.34 -9.66 20.67
C ALA A 214 -12.71 -11.02 20.31
N TRP A 215 -11.87 -11.06 19.26
CA TRP A 215 -11.11 -12.26 18.90
C TRP A 215 -10.10 -12.67 19.98
N LEU A 216 -9.41 -11.72 20.62
CA LEU A 216 -8.54 -12.03 21.77
C LEU A 216 -9.32 -12.68 22.93
N GLN A 217 -10.54 -12.21 23.20
CA GLN A 217 -11.39 -12.75 24.27
C GLN A 217 -11.97 -14.14 23.96
N SER A 218 -12.00 -14.55 22.69
CA SER A 218 -12.55 -15.85 22.30
C SER A 218 -11.68 -17.04 22.69
N GLY A 219 -10.46 -16.82 23.15
CA GLY A 219 -9.49 -17.87 23.49
C GLY A 219 -8.91 -18.63 22.28
N GLN A 220 -9.36 -18.33 21.06
CA GLN A 220 -8.89 -18.94 19.82
C GLN A 220 -7.69 -18.16 19.20
N THR A 221 -6.97 -17.42 20.00
CA THR A 221 -5.88 -16.55 19.56
C THR A 221 -4.51 -17.19 19.77
N SER A 222 -3.58 -16.89 18.86
CA SER A 222 -2.15 -17.20 19.05
C SER A 222 -1.47 -16.25 20.06
N TYR A 223 -2.20 -15.31 20.65
CA TYR A 223 -1.69 -14.29 21.58
C TYR A 223 -2.48 -14.26 22.90
N PRO A 224 -2.54 -15.37 23.66
CA PRO A 224 -3.42 -15.52 24.83
C PRO A 224 -3.16 -14.52 25.96
N ASN A 225 -1.92 -14.00 26.06
CA ASN A 225 -1.49 -13.09 27.14
C ASN A 225 -1.19 -11.67 26.62
N PHE A 226 -1.70 -11.29 25.45
CA PHE A 226 -1.41 -9.98 24.89
C PHE A 226 -2.17 -8.87 25.67
N ALA A 227 -1.42 -7.91 26.21
CA ALA A 227 -1.97 -6.78 26.99
C ALA A 227 -2.60 -5.73 26.06
N PHE A 228 -3.81 -6.02 25.56
CA PHE A 228 -4.58 -5.10 24.71
C PHE A 228 -5.02 -3.84 25.50
N PRO A 229 -4.99 -2.62 24.93
CA PRO A 229 -4.72 -2.31 23.52
C PRO A 229 -3.25 -1.98 23.17
N LEU A 230 -2.38 -1.81 24.14
CA LEU A 230 -1.08 -1.19 23.91
C LEU A 230 0.11 -2.16 23.87
N GLY A 231 -0.10 -3.42 24.33
CA GLY A 231 0.95 -4.45 24.31
C GLY A 231 2.13 -4.19 25.26
N PRO A 232 3.23 -4.93 25.10
CA PRO A 232 4.37 -4.90 26.02
C PRO A 232 5.25 -3.65 25.94
N LYS A 233 5.17 -2.87 24.85
CA LYS A 233 6.00 -1.66 24.61
C LYS A 233 5.11 -0.46 24.26
N PRO A 234 4.27 0.05 25.19
CA PRO A 234 3.20 1.00 24.89
C PRO A 234 3.72 2.32 24.30
N GLU A 235 4.79 2.87 24.82
CA GLU A 235 5.35 4.15 24.35
C GLU A 235 5.87 4.03 22.90
N LEU A 236 6.61 2.96 22.61
CA LEU A 236 7.12 2.70 21.27
C LEU A 236 5.96 2.43 20.29
N PHE A 237 4.95 1.67 20.70
CA PHE A 237 3.77 1.41 19.90
C PHE A 237 3.04 2.71 19.56
N ILE A 238 2.71 3.55 20.55
CA ILE A 238 2.02 4.83 20.33
C ILE A 238 2.86 5.72 19.42
N GLY A 239 4.15 5.88 19.69
CA GLY A 239 5.06 6.71 18.90
C GLY A 239 5.12 6.27 17.44
N LEU A 240 5.24 4.97 17.17
CA LEU A 240 5.26 4.43 15.82
C LEU A 240 3.90 4.55 15.12
N MET A 241 2.78 4.31 15.83
CA MET A 241 1.44 4.47 15.24
C MET A 241 1.17 5.93 14.86
N LEU A 242 1.57 6.89 15.69
CA LEU A 242 1.45 8.32 15.37
C LEU A 242 2.36 8.71 14.19
N LEU A 243 3.61 8.26 14.20
CA LEU A 243 4.55 8.51 13.11
C LEU A 243 4.01 7.96 11.78
N LEU A 244 3.58 6.70 11.75
CA LEU A 244 3.05 6.06 10.54
C LEU A 244 1.67 6.61 10.15
N GLY A 245 0.83 6.94 11.12
CA GLY A 245 -0.46 7.59 10.89
C GLY A 245 -0.30 8.94 10.20
N PHE A 246 0.70 9.72 10.59
CA PHE A 246 1.02 10.99 9.93
C PHE A 246 1.79 10.77 8.63
N ALA A 247 3.00 10.18 8.70
CA ALA A 247 3.92 10.14 7.58
C ALA A 247 3.45 9.17 6.48
N ALA A 248 3.23 7.90 6.80
CA ALA A 248 2.87 6.90 5.81
C ALA A 248 1.39 6.97 5.40
N SER A 249 0.49 7.33 6.33
CA SER A 249 -0.94 7.34 6.01
C SER A 249 -1.40 8.71 5.52
N TRP A 250 -1.35 9.79 6.32
CA TRP A 250 -1.89 11.07 5.85
C TRP A 250 -1.01 11.74 4.79
N LEU A 251 0.28 11.94 5.05
CA LEU A 251 1.20 12.61 4.12
C LEU A 251 1.47 11.75 2.89
N GLY A 252 1.65 10.45 3.06
CA GLY A 252 1.79 9.50 1.95
C GLY A 252 0.57 9.52 1.03
N THR A 253 -0.64 9.49 1.59
CA THR A 253 -1.89 9.60 0.82
C THR A 253 -2.03 10.95 0.13
N LEU A 254 -1.64 12.05 0.79
CA LEU A 254 -1.62 13.39 0.17
C LEU A 254 -0.71 13.41 -1.07
N LEU A 255 0.53 12.92 -0.93
CA LEU A 255 1.50 12.86 -2.03
C LEU A 255 1.01 11.94 -3.15
N TRP A 256 0.45 10.78 -2.81
CA TRP A 256 -0.15 9.86 -3.76
C TRP A 256 -1.35 10.47 -4.51
N ASN A 257 -2.22 11.18 -3.81
CA ASN A 257 -3.33 11.91 -4.42
C ASN A 257 -2.82 12.96 -5.42
N ARG A 258 -1.76 13.71 -5.06
CA ARG A 258 -1.13 14.65 -5.97
C ARG A 258 -0.52 13.98 -7.18
N ALA A 259 0.19 12.87 -7.01
CA ALA A 259 0.69 12.07 -8.11
C ALA A 259 -0.44 11.58 -9.02
N SER A 260 -1.54 11.08 -8.45
CA SER A 260 -2.72 10.59 -9.18
C SER A 260 -3.45 11.67 -9.97
N GLN A 261 -3.41 12.94 -9.53
CA GLN A 261 -3.92 14.07 -10.32
C GLN A 261 -3.03 14.37 -11.54
N LEU A 262 -1.71 14.25 -11.40
CA LEU A 262 -0.74 14.70 -12.39
C LEU A 262 -0.31 13.61 -13.38
N LEU A 263 -0.47 12.34 -13.04
CA LEU A 263 -0.04 11.18 -13.83
C LEU A 263 -1.23 10.36 -14.34
N SER A 264 -0.99 9.54 -15.37
CA SER A 264 -1.93 8.47 -15.70
C SER A 264 -1.91 7.40 -14.59
N ALA A 265 -3.05 6.74 -14.36
CA ALA A 265 -3.13 5.69 -13.34
C ALA A 265 -2.16 4.51 -13.63
N SER A 266 -1.91 4.22 -14.91
CA SER A 266 -0.96 3.19 -15.32
C SER A 266 0.49 3.56 -14.96
N LEU A 267 0.92 4.80 -15.21
CA LEU A 267 2.25 5.25 -14.82
C LEU A 267 2.38 5.32 -13.29
N ALA A 268 1.38 5.87 -12.61
CA ALA A 268 1.36 5.90 -11.14
C ALA A 268 1.48 4.48 -10.55
N GLY A 269 0.79 3.49 -11.14
CA GLY A 269 0.90 2.09 -10.74
C GLY A 269 2.33 1.54 -10.82
N GLN A 270 3.06 1.83 -11.89
CA GLN A 270 4.47 1.42 -12.01
C GLN A 270 5.36 2.05 -10.93
N LEU A 271 5.06 3.31 -10.54
CA LEU A 271 5.85 4.05 -9.55
C LEU A 271 5.64 3.54 -8.09
N ILE A 272 4.69 2.63 -7.85
CA ILE A 272 4.57 1.91 -6.55
C ILE A 272 5.84 1.12 -6.21
N VAL A 273 6.64 0.76 -7.22
CA VAL A 273 7.98 0.17 -7.01
C VAL A 273 8.85 0.99 -6.04
N PHE A 274 8.65 2.30 -5.93
CA PHE A 274 9.39 3.13 -4.97
C PHE A 274 9.14 2.73 -3.51
N GLU A 275 7.97 2.19 -3.20
CA GLU A 275 7.66 1.62 -1.88
C GLU A 275 8.56 0.41 -1.59
N THR A 276 8.69 -0.51 -2.55
CA THR A 276 9.56 -1.69 -2.44
C THR A 276 11.02 -1.28 -2.27
N LEU A 277 11.50 -0.33 -3.09
CA LEU A 277 12.87 0.15 -3.00
C LEU A 277 13.18 0.82 -1.65
N ALA A 278 12.24 1.61 -1.13
CA ALA A 278 12.38 2.25 0.18
C ALA A 278 12.35 1.22 1.31
N ALA A 279 11.44 0.24 1.25
CA ALA A 279 11.36 -0.84 2.25
C ALA A 279 12.65 -1.65 2.32
N LEU A 280 13.24 -2.02 1.18
CA LEU A 280 14.53 -2.70 1.10
C LEU A 280 15.64 -1.85 1.70
N LEU A 281 15.72 -0.57 1.30
CA LEU A 281 16.72 0.35 1.85
C LEU A 281 16.66 0.41 3.37
N TYR A 282 15.47 0.61 3.94
CA TYR A 282 15.29 0.67 5.39
C TYR A 282 15.62 -0.66 6.07
N ALA A 283 15.19 -1.78 5.50
CA ALA A 283 15.46 -3.10 6.07
C ALA A 283 16.98 -3.38 6.15
N TYR A 284 17.73 -3.08 5.09
CA TYR A 284 19.19 -3.27 5.07
C TYR A 284 19.93 -2.29 5.98
N LEU A 285 19.52 -1.02 6.01
CA LEU A 285 20.10 -0.04 6.95
C LEU A 285 19.91 -0.44 8.41
N LEU A 286 18.73 -0.95 8.77
CA LEU A 286 18.44 -1.34 10.15
C LEU A 286 19.11 -2.64 10.56
N ARG A 287 19.26 -3.58 9.63
CA ARG A 287 19.94 -4.84 9.90
C ARG A 287 21.46 -4.72 9.89
N GLY A 288 22.01 -3.61 9.38
CA GLY A 288 23.45 -3.44 9.18
C GLY A 288 24.04 -4.47 8.21
N ALA A 289 23.22 -5.06 7.35
CA ALA A 289 23.57 -6.11 6.41
C ALA A 289 23.73 -5.55 4.99
N SER A 290 24.62 -6.15 4.21
CA SER A 290 24.74 -5.84 2.78
C SER A 290 23.75 -6.69 2.00
N PRO A 291 23.07 -6.10 0.96
CA PRO A 291 22.20 -6.88 0.10
C PRO A 291 22.99 -7.90 -0.72
N GLU A 292 22.38 -9.05 -0.97
CA GLU A 292 22.95 -10.06 -1.86
C GLU A 292 22.97 -9.62 -3.32
N ILE A 293 23.75 -10.32 -4.15
CA ILE A 293 23.89 -10.02 -5.59
C ILE A 293 22.53 -10.09 -6.30
N SER A 294 21.69 -11.07 -5.96
CA SER A 294 20.32 -11.22 -6.47
C SER A 294 19.48 -9.98 -6.19
N THR A 295 19.54 -9.48 -4.96
CA THR A 295 18.83 -8.28 -4.53
C THR A 295 19.34 -7.02 -5.24
N ILE A 296 20.67 -6.87 -5.38
CA ILE A 296 21.27 -5.74 -6.13
C ILE A 296 20.85 -5.77 -7.59
N ALA A 297 20.89 -6.94 -8.24
CA ALA A 297 20.42 -7.12 -9.60
C ALA A 297 18.93 -6.79 -9.72
N GLY A 298 18.11 -7.26 -8.78
CA GLY A 298 16.69 -6.96 -8.72
C GLY A 298 16.40 -5.47 -8.58
N ILE A 299 17.06 -4.76 -7.65
CA ILE A 299 16.94 -3.29 -7.48
C ILE A 299 17.31 -2.58 -8.78
N THR A 300 18.39 -3.00 -9.44
CA THR A 300 18.82 -2.40 -10.71
C THR A 300 17.75 -2.56 -11.78
N LEU A 301 17.16 -3.76 -11.93
CA LEU A 301 16.08 -4.00 -12.89
C LEU A 301 14.80 -3.21 -12.56
N LEU A 302 14.46 -3.06 -11.28
CA LEU A 302 13.33 -2.22 -10.85
C LEU A 302 13.52 -0.77 -11.27
N ILE A 303 14.70 -0.21 -11.04
CA ILE A 303 15.03 1.18 -11.44
C ILE A 303 14.98 1.34 -12.96
N LEU A 304 15.61 0.43 -13.70
CA LEU A 304 15.59 0.45 -15.17
C LEU A 304 14.16 0.32 -15.71
N GLY A 305 13.35 -0.56 -15.14
CA GLY A 305 11.96 -0.73 -15.51
C GLY A 305 11.14 0.55 -15.31
N VAL A 306 11.30 1.22 -14.17
CA VAL A 306 10.66 2.52 -13.91
C VAL A 306 11.10 3.58 -14.91
N VAL A 307 12.40 3.71 -15.19
CA VAL A 307 12.94 4.68 -16.16
C VAL A 307 12.35 4.45 -17.55
N LEU A 308 12.31 3.20 -18.02
CA LEU A 308 11.71 2.86 -19.31
C LEU A 308 10.20 3.14 -19.33
N GLY A 309 9.49 2.85 -18.24
CA GLY A 309 8.07 3.15 -18.10
C GLY A 309 7.79 4.64 -18.22
N VAL A 310 8.53 5.46 -17.49
CA VAL A 310 8.42 6.93 -17.57
C VAL A 310 8.65 7.43 -18.99
N ARG A 311 9.68 6.93 -19.68
CA ARG A 311 9.97 7.30 -21.09
C ARG A 311 8.84 6.91 -22.03
N ALA A 312 8.25 5.72 -21.87
CA ALA A 312 7.14 5.26 -22.70
C ALA A 312 5.93 6.20 -22.63
N PHE A 313 5.62 6.73 -21.44
CA PHE A 313 4.53 7.70 -21.24
C PHE A 313 4.87 9.13 -21.66
N GLN A 314 6.16 9.50 -21.74
CA GLN A 314 6.57 10.82 -22.27
C GLN A 314 6.34 10.93 -23.78
N VAL A 315 6.77 9.93 -24.53
CA VAL A 315 6.65 9.90 -26.00
C VAL A 315 5.20 10.02 -26.46
N THR A 316 4.25 9.38 -25.74
CA THR A 316 2.83 9.39 -26.11
C THR A 316 2.13 10.75 -25.90
N ARG A 317 2.72 11.68 -25.16
CA ARG A 317 2.19 13.04 -24.98
C ARG A 317 2.58 14.02 -26.08
N HIS A 318 3.54 13.69 -26.90
CA HIS A 318 4.07 14.53 -27.98
C HIS A 318 3.62 14.06 -29.39
N THR A 319 2.95 12.93 -29.46
CA THR A 319 2.26 12.42 -30.67
C THR A 319 0.75 12.60 -30.53
#